data_8d3947e6252755012ba198964bfd1a37
#
_entry.id   8d3947e6252755012ba198964bfd1a37
#
_cell.length_a   1.000
_cell.length_b   1.000
_cell.length_c   1.000
_cell.angle_alpha   90.00
_cell.angle_beta   90.00
_cell.angle_gamma   90.00
#
_symmetry.space_group_name_H-M   'P 1'
#
loop_
_entity.id
_entity.type
_entity.pdbx_description
1 polymer ?
#
loop_
_entity_poly.entity_id
_entity_poly.type
_entity_poly.pdbx_seq_one_letter_code
_entity_poly.pdbx_strand_id
1 'polypeptide(L)'
;MLGIVAGCLGVLVVFVLGVLVGGHPQATGLSRLPVGIRGTVLGAGGDSLVTDIQSELRSGYYVPVNTPALARASVDGMLASLHDPYTYYLDPAARVAMERETQGLFVGVGVQVLQRGSDVVITSVFPGSPAAAGGLKAGDVIVGVNGRSVVGAPLNTVVSAIRGVQGTSVRMEVRAPSGATTTATMVRSVIHLQLVRSSLVQVHGRKVGVIRLFEFDQGAAAIVRSAVSSLTRNGATAIILDLRSNPGGLVGEAVDVVGVFVPRGSSVVTTQGLHDPRLTLKTTSAPATRVPLVVLVDRFSASASEIVAGALRDDGRALLVGQRTFGKAVVQTTATLPNGGALHYTIARYLTPKGFDLNHKGLTPNVLAVDNPKTVVDEALQRALGVVGSQP
;
A
#
# COMPACT_ATOMS: atom_id res chain seq x y z
N MET A 1 -27.37 -58.27 15.79
CA MET A 1 -26.19 -57.38 15.89
C MET A 1 -25.34 -57.36 14.62
N LEU A 2 -25.13 -58.48 13.91
CA LEU A 2 -24.30 -58.51 12.69
C LEU A 2 -24.85 -57.64 11.52
N GLY A 3 -26.14 -57.53 11.34
CA GLY A 3 -26.75 -56.74 10.25
C GLY A 3 -26.61 -55.23 10.40
N ILE A 4 -26.59 -54.71 11.63
CA ILE A 4 -26.42 -53.27 11.90
C ILE A 4 -24.96 -52.83 11.67
N VAL A 5 -24.00 -53.71 12.04
CA VAL A 5 -22.59 -53.43 11.81
C VAL A 5 -22.24 -53.46 10.32
N ALA A 6 -22.80 -54.36 9.54
CA ALA A 6 -22.61 -54.41 8.10
C ALA A 6 -23.22 -53.17 7.38
N GLY A 7 -24.39 -52.71 7.84
CA GLY A 7 -25.02 -51.51 7.32
C GLY A 7 -24.22 -50.23 7.59
N CYS A 8 -23.69 -50.08 8.81
CA CYS A 8 -22.84 -48.94 9.17
C CYS A 8 -21.50 -48.94 8.43
N LEU A 9 -20.91 -50.12 8.21
CA LEU A 9 -19.68 -50.25 7.42
C LEU A 9 -19.90 -49.89 5.96
N GLY A 10 -21.05 -50.32 5.38
CA GLY A 10 -21.44 -49.95 4.00
C GLY A 10 -21.63 -48.43 3.82
N VAL A 11 -22.31 -47.78 4.75
CA VAL A 11 -22.49 -46.31 4.74
C VAL A 11 -21.17 -45.57 4.92
N LEU A 12 -20.28 -46.07 5.80
CA LEU A 12 -18.97 -45.48 6.01
C LEU A 12 -18.07 -45.59 4.76
N VAL A 13 -18.10 -46.75 4.09
CA VAL A 13 -17.36 -46.98 2.83
C VAL A 13 -17.86 -46.07 1.71
N VAL A 14 -19.18 -45.93 1.57
CA VAL A 14 -19.79 -45.02 0.56
C VAL A 14 -19.47 -43.56 0.90
N PHE A 15 -19.46 -43.18 2.16
CA PHE A 15 -19.11 -41.83 2.60
C PHE A 15 -17.63 -41.54 2.34
N VAL A 16 -16.72 -42.46 2.71
CA VAL A 16 -15.28 -42.31 2.48
C VAL A 16 -14.96 -42.29 0.98
N LEU A 17 -15.60 -43.15 0.17
CA LEU A 17 -15.49 -43.12 -1.28
C LEU A 17 -16.04 -41.79 -1.85
N GLY A 18 -17.15 -41.29 -1.33
CA GLY A 18 -17.74 -40.02 -1.72
C GLY A 18 -16.79 -38.83 -1.45
N VAL A 19 -16.14 -38.81 -0.28
CA VAL A 19 -15.15 -37.78 0.09
C VAL A 19 -13.88 -37.88 -0.76
N LEU A 20 -13.38 -39.09 -1.01
CA LEU A 20 -12.20 -39.33 -1.87
C LEU A 20 -12.47 -38.97 -3.34
N VAL A 21 -13.65 -39.31 -3.85
CA VAL A 21 -14.07 -38.98 -5.22
C VAL A 21 -14.34 -37.48 -5.37
N GLY A 22 -15.02 -36.85 -4.39
CA GLY A 22 -15.31 -35.42 -4.39
C GLY A 22 -14.08 -34.55 -4.21
N GLY A 23 -13.09 -35.03 -3.40
CA GLY A 23 -11.85 -34.29 -3.17
C GLY A 23 -10.79 -34.40 -4.26
N HIS A 24 -10.79 -35.49 -5.04
CA HIS A 24 -9.78 -35.72 -6.09
C HIS A 24 -10.37 -36.38 -7.34
N PRO A 25 -11.23 -35.69 -8.10
CA PRO A 25 -11.91 -36.25 -9.27
C PRO A 25 -10.96 -36.73 -10.37
N GLN A 26 -9.78 -36.17 -10.47
CA GLN A 26 -8.77 -36.57 -11.47
C GLN A 26 -8.12 -37.93 -11.14
N ALA A 27 -7.95 -38.26 -9.87
CA ALA A 27 -7.37 -39.53 -9.45
C ALA A 27 -8.30 -40.73 -9.67
N THR A 28 -9.59 -40.51 -9.81
CA THR A 28 -10.62 -41.55 -9.95
C THR A 28 -11.05 -41.83 -11.41
N GLY A 29 -10.46 -41.13 -12.39
CA GLY A 29 -10.83 -41.28 -13.80
C GLY A 29 -12.18 -40.67 -14.18
N LEU A 30 -12.91 -40.10 -13.25
CA LEU A 30 -14.20 -39.42 -13.48
C LEU A 30 -14.06 -38.16 -14.36
N SER A 31 -12.84 -37.64 -14.49
CA SER A 31 -12.49 -36.57 -15.41
C SER A 31 -12.71 -36.92 -16.90
N ARG A 32 -12.85 -38.20 -17.24
CA ARG A 32 -13.15 -38.68 -18.60
C ARG A 32 -14.65 -38.78 -18.94
N LEU A 33 -15.52 -38.53 -17.96
CA LEU A 33 -16.97 -38.51 -18.21
C LEU A 33 -17.37 -37.24 -18.98
N PRO A 34 -18.38 -37.32 -19.87
CA PRO A 34 -18.96 -36.14 -20.52
C PRO A 34 -19.38 -35.07 -19.48
N VAL A 35 -19.20 -33.80 -19.84
CA VAL A 35 -19.46 -32.66 -18.92
C VAL A 35 -20.84 -32.72 -18.27
N GLY A 36 -21.90 -33.10 -19.02
CA GLY A 36 -23.27 -33.21 -18.50
C GLY A 36 -23.46 -34.27 -17.41
N ILE A 37 -22.72 -35.38 -17.45
CA ILE A 37 -22.77 -36.45 -16.44
C ILE A 37 -21.92 -36.07 -15.22
N ARG A 38 -20.77 -35.39 -15.45
CA ARG A 38 -19.86 -34.95 -14.39
C ARG A 38 -20.55 -33.96 -13.42
N GLY A 39 -21.29 -32.98 -13.96
CA GLY A 39 -22.06 -32.01 -13.16
C GLY A 39 -23.10 -32.66 -12.26
N THR A 40 -23.74 -33.75 -12.72
CA THR A 40 -24.75 -34.48 -11.96
C THR A 40 -24.15 -35.35 -10.84
N VAL A 41 -22.92 -35.89 -11.07
CA VAL A 41 -22.27 -36.84 -10.14
C VAL A 41 -21.41 -36.11 -9.08
N LEU A 42 -20.77 -35.01 -9.46
CA LEU A 42 -19.83 -34.29 -8.57
C LEU A 42 -20.42 -33.04 -7.91
N GLY A 43 -21.66 -32.67 -8.25
CA GLY A 43 -22.24 -31.40 -7.84
C GLY A 43 -21.68 -30.23 -8.67
N ALA A 44 -22.56 -29.44 -9.30
CA ALA A 44 -22.17 -28.26 -10.06
C ALA A 44 -21.76 -27.11 -9.11
N GLY A 45 -20.59 -27.21 -8.45
CA GLY A 45 -19.92 -26.08 -7.84
C GLY A 45 -19.28 -25.22 -8.93
N GLY A 46 -19.32 -23.89 -8.81
CA GLY A 46 -18.72 -22.95 -9.77
C GLY A 46 -17.22 -23.24 -10.05
N ASP A 47 -16.53 -23.95 -9.15
CA ASP A 47 -15.13 -24.34 -9.27
C ASP A 47 -14.88 -25.35 -10.40
N SER A 48 -15.86 -26.19 -10.75
CA SER A 48 -15.77 -27.15 -11.84
C SER A 48 -15.84 -26.47 -13.21
N LEU A 49 -16.67 -25.43 -13.36
CA LEU A 49 -16.91 -24.77 -14.64
C LEU A 49 -15.64 -24.15 -15.25
N VAL A 50 -14.87 -23.43 -14.45
CA VAL A 50 -13.62 -22.80 -14.90
C VAL A 50 -12.62 -23.88 -15.33
N THR A 51 -12.48 -24.94 -14.53
CA THR A 51 -11.61 -26.08 -14.82
C THR A 51 -12.06 -26.83 -16.08
N ASP A 52 -13.37 -27.05 -16.25
CA ASP A 52 -13.94 -27.75 -17.39
C ASP A 52 -13.74 -26.94 -18.69
N ILE A 53 -13.98 -25.64 -18.67
CA ILE A 53 -13.71 -24.75 -19.82
C ILE A 53 -12.23 -24.74 -20.17
N GLN A 54 -11.33 -24.65 -19.18
CA GLN A 54 -9.88 -24.70 -19.44
C GLN A 54 -9.46 -26.04 -20.03
N SER A 55 -10.02 -27.14 -19.57
CA SER A 55 -9.76 -28.49 -20.10
C SER A 55 -10.23 -28.61 -21.55
N GLU A 56 -11.42 -28.13 -21.87
CA GLU A 56 -11.98 -28.19 -23.22
C GLU A 56 -11.18 -27.33 -24.20
N LEU A 57 -10.80 -26.11 -23.81
CA LEU A 57 -9.95 -25.25 -24.62
C LEU A 57 -8.56 -25.88 -24.86
N ARG A 58 -8.00 -26.53 -23.85
CA ARG A 58 -6.72 -27.21 -23.97
C ARG A 58 -6.73 -28.39 -24.92
N SER A 59 -7.84 -29.14 -24.99
CA SER A 59 -7.98 -30.34 -25.80
C SER A 59 -8.53 -30.08 -27.19
N GLY A 60 -9.38 -29.07 -27.37
CA GLY A 60 -10.16 -28.88 -28.59
C GLY A 60 -9.93 -27.57 -29.34
N TYR A 61 -9.19 -26.61 -28.76
CA TYR A 61 -9.00 -25.32 -29.45
C TYR A 61 -8.02 -25.47 -30.62
N TYR A 62 -8.27 -24.77 -31.73
CA TYR A 62 -7.59 -24.93 -33.01
C TYR A 62 -6.10 -24.54 -33.03
N VAL A 63 -5.60 -23.83 -32.01
CA VAL A 63 -4.19 -23.50 -31.79
C VAL A 63 -3.77 -23.82 -30.36
N PRO A 64 -2.46 -24.05 -30.09
CA PRO A 64 -1.99 -24.29 -28.73
C PRO A 64 -2.40 -23.18 -27.76
N VAL A 65 -2.95 -23.57 -26.62
CA VAL A 65 -3.44 -22.64 -25.59
C VAL A 65 -2.42 -22.51 -24.48
N ASN A 66 -2.10 -21.25 -24.11
CA ASN A 66 -1.27 -20.95 -22.94
C ASN A 66 -2.12 -21.09 -21.66
N THR A 67 -2.12 -22.27 -21.07
CA THR A 67 -2.89 -22.58 -19.85
C THR A 67 -2.59 -21.65 -18.65
N PRO A 68 -1.32 -21.31 -18.34
CA PRO A 68 -1.01 -20.32 -17.31
C PRO A 68 -1.61 -18.94 -17.57
N ALA A 69 -1.61 -18.47 -18.82
CA ALA A 69 -2.23 -17.19 -19.18
C ALA A 69 -3.75 -17.23 -19.02
N LEU A 70 -4.41 -18.33 -19.39
CA LEU A 70 -5.85 -18.52 -19.18
C LEU A 70 -6.20 -18.54 -17.69
N ALA A 71 -5.43 -19.26 -16.88
CA ALA A 71 -5.65 -19.28 -15.43
C ALA A 71 -5.53 -17.89 -14.83
N ARG A 72 -4.52 -17.12 -15.25
CA ARG A 72 -4.34 -15.74 -14.82
C ARG A 72 -5.51 -14.85 -15.24
N ALA A 73 -5.93 -14.91 -16.50
CA ALA A 73 -7.08 -14.15 -16.99
C ALA A 73 -8.37 -14.48 -16.25
N SER A 74 -8.59 -15.76 -15.89
CA SER A 74 -9.75 -16.19 -15.08
C SER A 74 -9.73 -15.56 -13.68
N VAL A 75 -8.57 -15.53 -13.01
CA VAL A 75 -8.39 -14.88 -11.71
C VAL A 75 -8.63 -13.38 -11.83
N ASP A 76 -8.02 -12.73 -12.82
CA ASP A 76 -8.16 -11.28 -13.03
C ASP A 76 -9.63 -10.90 -13.33
N GLY A 77 -10.35 -11.71 -14.13
CA GLY A 77 -11.78 -11.53 -14.41
C GLY A 77 -12.66 -11.70 -13.16
N MET A 78 -12.37 -12.71 -12.33
CA MET A 78 -13.06 -12.94 -11.06
C MET A 78 -12.89 -11.75 -10.12
N LEU A 79 -11.66 -11.26 -9.95
CA LEU A 79 -11.37 -10.14 -9.06
C LEU A 79 -11.97 -8.84 -9.59
N ALA A 80 -11.94 -8.61 -10.91
CA ALA A 80 -12.56 -7.43 -11.53
C ALA A 80 -14.07 -7.37 -11.29
N SER A 81 -14.76 -8.52 -11.19
CA SER A 81 -16.19 -8.57 -10.90
C SER A 81 -16.59 -8.04 -9.52
N LEU A 82 -15.63 -7.93 -8.59
CA LEU A 82 -15.86 -7.35 -7.26
C LEU A 82 -15.97 -5.82 -7.29
N HIS A 83 -15.58 -5.17 -8.41
CA HIS A 83 -15.52 -3.70 -8.55
C HIS A 83 -14.72 -3.02 -7.44
N ASP A 84 -13.75 -3.72 -6.88
CA ASP A 84 -12.85 -3.23 -5.83
C ASP A 84 -11.42 -3.09 -6.38
N PRO A 85 -10.94 -1.84 -6.61
CA PRO A 85 -9.60 -1.60 -7.15
C PRO A 85 -8.47 -1.97 -6.18
N TYR A 86 -8.80 -2.28 -4.93
CA TYR A 86 -7.85 -2.65 -3.88
C TYR A 86 -7.73 -4.16 -3.70
N THR A 87 -8.51 -4.96 -4.46
CA THR A 87 -8.46 -6.42 -4.41
C THR A 87 -7.78 -6.96 -5.67
N TYR A 88 -6.63 -7.63 -5.49
CA TYR A 88 -5.83 -8.16 -6.59
C TYR A 88 -4.99 -9.37 -6.18
N TYR A 89 -4.59 -10.16 -7.18
CA TYR A 89 -3.69 -11.28 -7.00
C TYR A 89 -2.23 -10.84 -7.21
N LEU A 90 -1.36 -11.29 -6.32
CA LEU A 90 0.09 -11.17 -6.39
C LEU A 90 0.70 -12.52 -6.75
N ASP A 91 1.47 -12.60 -7.81
CA ASP A 91 2.32 -13.75 -8.04
C ASP A 91 3.42 -13.86 -6.97
N PRO A 92 4.15 -15.00 -6.86
CA PRO A 92 5.15 -15.17 -5.81
C PRO A 92 6.22 -14.07 -5.77
N ALA A 93 6.64 -13.56 -6.92
CA ALA A 93 7.66 -12.52 -7.01
C ALA A 93 7.09 -11.16 -6.53
N ALA A 94 5.89 -10.81 -6.97
CA ALA A 94 5.19 -9.59 -6.56
C ALA A 94 4.86 -9.61 -5.06
N ARG A 95 4.48 -10.77 -4.49
CA ARG A 95 4.27 -10.92 -3.05
C ARG A 95 5.53 -10.61 -2.25
N VAL A 96 6.67 -11.21 -2.63
CA VAL A 96 7.95 -10.95 -1.94
C VAL A 96 8.37 -9.49 -2.08
N ALA A 97 8.12 -8.85 -3.23
CA ALA A 97 8.40 -7.44 -3.43
C ALA A 97 7.54 -6.57 -2.49
N MET A 98 6.24 -6.84 -2.42
CA MET A 98 5.32 -6.13 -1.53
C MET A 98 5.69 -6.28 -0.05
N GLU A 99 6.06 -7.48 0.39
CA GLU A 99 6.50 -7.71 1.78
C GLU A 99 7.76 -6.88 2.13
N ARG A 100 8.71 -6.78 1.21
CA ARG A 100 9.90 -5.94 1.37
C ARG A 100 9.56 -4.44 1.40
N GLU A 101 8.67 -4.00 0.51
CA GLU A 101 8.20 -2.62 0.49
C GLU A 101 7.52 -2.24 1.81
N THR A 102 6.68 -3.11 2.37
CA THR A 102 6.02 -2.90 3.68
C THR A 102 7.00 -2.82 4.85
N GLN A 103 8.18 -3.43 4.71
CA GLN A 103 9.28 -3.32 5.68
C GLN A 103 10.14 -2.06 5.46
N GLY A 104 9.76 -1.17 4.55
CA GLY A 104 10.56 -0.01 4.16
C GLY A 104 11.85 -0.38 3.41
N LEU A 105 11.95 -1.61 2.91
CA LEU A 105 13.11 -2.16 2.23
C LEU A 105 12.91 -2.12 0.71
N PHE A 106 13.20 -1.00 0.10
CA PHE A 106 13.18 -0.89 -1.35
C PHE A 106 14.52 -1.34 -1.92
N VAL A 107 14.52 -2.40 -2.73
CA VAL A 107 15.72 -2.81 -3.45
C VAL A 107 15.76 -2.10 -4.80
N GLY A 108 16.75 -1.27 -4.99
CA GLY A 108 16.91 -0.50 -6.22
C GLY A 108 18.16 0.34 -6.23
N VAL A 109 18.13 1.42 -7.00
CA VAL A 109 19.25 2.37 -7.11
C VAL A 109 19.01 3.66 -6.32
N GLY A 110 17.80 3.89 -5.79
CA GLY A 110 17.49 5.06 -4.96
C GLY A 110 17.15 6.32 -5.77
N VAL A 111 16.23 6.19 -6.72
CA VAL A 111 15.64 7.31 -7.48
C VAL A 111 14.11 7.28 -7.36
N GLN A 112 13.50 8.46 -7.28
CA GLN A 112 12.08 8.63 -7.59
C GLN A 112 11.95 9.08 -9.04
N VAL A 113 10.96 8.55 -9.74
CA VAL A 113 10.74 8.83 -11.16
C VAL A 113 9.27 9.17 -11.44
N LEU A 114 9.05 10.01 -12.45
CA LEU A 114 7.72 10.41 -12.89
C LEU A 114 7.67 10.40 -14.41
N GLN A 115 6.53 10.01 -14.99
CA GLN A 115 6.27 10.17 -16.42
C GLN A 115 5.94 11.62 -16.73
N ARG A 116 6.64 12.21 -17.72
CA ARG A 116 6.35 13.53 -18.31
C ARG A 116 6.26 13.39 -19.83
N GLY A 117 5.05 13.36 -20.36
CA GLY A 117 4.84 13.04 -21.79
C GLY A 117 5.40 11.66 -22.10
N SER A 118 6.32 11.58 -23.07
CA SER A 118 7.03 10.34 -23.43
C SER A 118 8.26 10.04 -22.58
N ASP A 119 8.70 10.97 -21.73
CA ASP A 119 9.92 10.84 -20.95
C ASP A 119 9.65 10.36 -19.51
N VAL A 120 10.55 9.54 -18.97
CA VAL A 120 10.60 9.18 -17.55
C VAL A 120 11.72 10.00 -16.90
N VAL A 121 11.34 10.92 -16.00
CA VAL A 121 12.22 11.90 -15.39
C VAL A 121 12.51 11.52 -13.95
N ILE A 122 13.76 11.61 -13.52
CA ILE A 122 14.17 11.50 -12.12
C ILE A 122 13.70 12.76 -11.37
N THR A 123 12.81 12.61 -10.41
CA THR A 123 12.29 13.72 -9.60
C THR A 123 13.08 13.91 -8.31
N SER A 124 13.70 12.83 -7.81
CA SER A 124 14.54 12.87 -6.60
C SER A 124 15.56 11.74 -6.63
N VAL A 125 16.72 11.97 -6.00
CA VAL A 125 17.75 10.97 -5.75
C VAL A 125 17.97 10.89 -4.25
N PHE A 126 17.87 9.68 -3.69
CA PHE A 126 18.02 9.49 -2.24
C PHE A 126 19.49 9.64 -1.81
N PRO A 127 19.78 10.42 -0.78
CA PRO A 127 21.12 10.55 -0.24
C PRO A 127 21.70 9.20 0.19
N GLY A 128 22.98 8.97 -0.10
CA GLY A 128 23.67 7.72 0.23
C GLY A 128 23.28 6.51 -0.64
N SER A 129 22.42 6.71 -1.62
CA SER A 129 21.99 5.64 -2.56
C SER A 129 23.03 5.37 -3.65
N PRO A 130 22.96 4.19 -4.32
CA PRO A 130 23.77 3.91 -5.51
C PRO A 130 23.62 4.96 -6.61
N ALA A 131 22.42 5.51 -6.80
CA ALA A 131 22.17 6.58 -7.78
C ALA A 131 22.87 7.89 -7.42
N ALA A 132 22.91 8.26 -6.14
CA ALA A 132 23.66 9.41 -5.66
C ALA A 132 25.17 9.22 -5.89
N ALA A 133 25.71 8.04 -5.56
CA ALA A 133 27.10 7.68 -5.82
C ALA A 133 27.40 7.61 -7.33
N GLY A 134 26.44 7.21 -8.16
CA GLY A 134 26.53 7.20 -9.62
C GLY A 134 26.37 8.58 -10.29
N GLY A 135 26.19 9.65 -9.49
CA GLY A 135 26.11 11.03 -9.98
C GLY A 135 24.78 11.42 -10.65
N LEU A 136 23.74 10.59 -10.51
CA LEU A 136 22.41 10.92 -11.04
C LEU A 136 21.77 12.08 -10.26
N LYS A 137 20.97 12.89 -10.93
CA LYS A 137 20.37 14.10 -10.36
C LYS A 137 18.88 14.19 -10.66
N ALA A 138 18.17 14.95 -9.83
CA ALA A 138 16.81 15.37 -10.15
C ALA A 138 16.82 16.21 -11.43
N GLY A 139 15.85 15.95 -12.32
CA GLY A 139 15.75 16.54 -13.65
C GLY A 139 16.36 15.69 -14.76
N ASP A 140 17.15 14.67 -14.47
CA ASP A 140 17.68 13.76 -15.49
C ASP A 140 16.54 12.92 -16.10
N VAL A 141 16.59 12.74 -17.43
CA VAL A 141 15.66 11.89 -18.20
C VAL A 141 16.32 10.53 -18.42
N ILE A 142 15.63 9.45 -18.08
CA ILE A 142 16.12 8.09 -18.30
C ILE A 142 15.89 7.72 -19.76
N VAL A 143 16.98 7.49 -20.50
CA VAL A 143 16.94 7.17 -21.94
C VAL A 143 17.32 5.73 -22.25
N GLY A 144 18.05 5.04 -21.34
CA GLY A 144 18.45 3.65 -21.52
C GLY A 144 18.60 2.90 -20.21
N VAL A 145 18.29 1.59 -20.20
CA VAL A 145 18.50 0.67 -19.09
C VAL A 145 19.08 -0.64 -19.63
N ASN A 146 20.22 -1.06 -19.10
CA ASN A 146 20.94 -2.27 -19.48
C ASN A 146 21.21 -2.38 -21.01
N GLY A 147 21.53 -1.23 -21.63
CA GLY A 147 21.81 -1.16 -23.07
C GLY A 147 20.57 -1.15 -23.98
N ARG A 148 19.37 -1.14 -23.42
CA ARG A 148 18.12 -1.02 -24.16
C ARG A 148 17.56 0.40 -24.02
N SER A 149 17.16 1.01 -25.13
CA SER A 149 16.47 2.30 -25.09
C SER A 149 15.12 2.14 -24.38
N VAL A 150 14.80 3.12 -23.53
CA VAL A 150 13.51 3.21 -22.80
C VAL A 150 12.78 4.53 -23.16
N VAL A 151 13.24 5.23 -24.18
CA VAL A 151 12.57 6.46 -24.67
C VAL A 151 11.16 6.10 -25.16
N GLY A 152 10.16 6.82 -24.68
CA GLY A 152 8.75 6.56 -24.99
C GLY A 152 8.12 5.35 -24.28
N ALA A 153 8.89 4.61 -23.50
CA ALA A 153 8.35 3.48 -22.75
C ALA A 153 7.46 3.92 -21.57
N PRO A 154 6.40 3.18 -21.23
CA PRO A 154 5.59 3.42 -20.05
C PRO A 154 6.42 3.40 -18.77
N LEU A 155 6.05 4.22 -17.78
CA LEU A 155 6.74 4.32 -16.48
C LEU A 155 7.00 2.96 -15.84
N ASN A 156 5.98 2.09 -15.80
CA ASN A 156 6.08 0.77 -15.19
C ASN A 156 7.12 -0.11 -15.88
N THR A 157 7.28 -0.01 -17.19
CA THR A 157 8.31 -0.75 -17.96
C THR A 157 9.71 -0.29 -17.56
N VAL A 158 9.91 1.04 -17.45
CA VAL A 158 11.20 1.62 -17.04
C VAL A 158 11.53 1.24 -15.59
N VAL A 159 10.57 1.39 -14.69
CA VAL A 159 10.73 1.01 -13.27
C VAL A 159 11.06 -0.47 -13.12
N SER A 160 10.36 -1.36 -13.85
CA SER A 160 10.65 -2.80 -13.82
C SER A 160 12.04 -3.14 -14.31
N ALA A 161 12.55 -2.43 -15.34
CA ALA A 161 13.91 -2.62 -15.84
C ALA A 161 15.01 -2.16 -14.85
N ILE A 162 14.70 -1.11 -14.06
CA ILE A 162 15.61 -0.59 -13.03
C ILE A 162 15.61 -1.48 -11.79
N ARG A 163 14.42 -1.94 -11.34
CA ARG A 163 14.27 -2.86 -10.20
C ARG A 163 14.97 -4.18 -10.46
N GLY A 164 15.25 -4.95 -9.41
CA GLY A 164 15.85 -6.29 -9.51
C GLY A 164 16.35 -6.80 -8.17
N VAL A 165 17.06 -7.92 -8.21
CA VAL A 165 17.58 -8.59 -7.01
C VAL A 165 18.71 -7.74 -6.40
N GLN A 166 18.74 -7.62 -5.07
CA GLN A 166 19.82 -6.96 -4.33
C GLN A 166 21.18 -7.57 -4.71
N GLY A 167 22.19 -6.72 -4.84
CA GLY A 167 23.54 -7.11 -5.21
C GLY A 167 23.76 -7.25 -6.72
N THR A 168 22.70 -7.21 -7.54
CA THR A 168 22.85 -7.23 -9.01
C THR A 168 23.11 -5.83 -9.56
N SER A 169 23.85 -5.76 -10.67
CA SER A 169 24.16 -4.50 -11.34
C SER A 169 23.02 -4.06 -12.27
N VAL A 170 22.83 -2.74 -12.38
CA VAL A 170 22.03 -2.10 -13.42
C VAL A 170 22.83 -0.97 -14.05
N ARG A 171 22.82 -0.88 -15.37
CA ARG A 171 23.40 0.21 -16.14
C ARG A 171 22.29 1.14 -16.59
N MET A 172 22.35 2.39 -16.17
CA MET A 172 21.38 3.41 -16.57
C MET A 172 22.05 4.47 -17.41
N GLU A 173 21.41 4.85 -18.50
CA GLU A 173 21.77 5.96 -19.36
C GLU A 173 20.75 7.07 -19.17
N VAL A 174 21.22 8.26 -18.78
CA VAL A 174 20.37 9.40 -18.47
C VAL A 174 20.84 10.63 -19.28
N ARG A 175 19.87 11.45 -19.68
CA ARG A 175 20.10 12.72 -20.35
C ARG A 175 19.79 13.85 -19.36
N ALA A 176 20.81 14.64 -19.04
CA ALA A 176 20.65 15.82 -18.19
C ALA A 176 19.82 16.90 -18.87
N PRO A 177 19.26 17.88 -18.12
CA PRO A 177 18.56 19.04 -18.69
C PRO A 177 19.42 19.86 -19.67
N SER A 178 20.74 19.82 -19.54
CA SER A 178 21.71 20.44 -20.47
C SER A 178 21.81 19.72 -21.82
N GLY A 179 21.19 18.54 -21.98
CA GLY A 179 21.30 17.66 -23.15
C GLY A 179 22.44 16.66 -23.08
N ALA A 180 23.37 16.77 -22.12
CA ALA A 180 24.47 15.84 -21.96
C ALA A 180 23.96 14.46 -21.51
N THR A 181 24.46 13.40 -22.16
CA THR A 181 24.12 12.02 -21.79
C THR A 181 25.24 11.40 -20.93
N THR A 182 24.86 10.78 -19.83
CA THR A 182 25.75 10.10 -18.88
C THR A 182 25.30 8.68 -18.66
N THR A 183 26.23 7.77 -18.52
CA THR A 183 25.96 6.37 -18.17
C THR A 183 26.50 6.06 -16.79
N ALA A 184 25.66 5.51 -15.91
CA ALA A 184 26.06 5.04 -14.59
C ALA A 184 25.76 3.54 -14.44
N THR A 185 26.75 2.78 -13.97
CA THR A 185 26.55 1.38 -13.56
C THR A 185 26.50 1.33 -12.04
N MET A 186 25.41 0.81 -11.50
CA MET A 186 25.12 0.82 -10.08
C MET A 186 24.74 -0.57 -9.60
N VAL A 187 25.13 -0.91 -8.38
CA VAL A 187 24.70 -2.15 -7.73
C VAL A 187 23.40 -1.86 -6.96
N ARG A 188 22.36 -2.63 -7.23
CA ARG A 188 21.09 -2.53 -6.50
C ARG A 188 21.31 -2.83 -5.02
N SER A 189 20.90 -1.94 -4.17
CA SER A 189 20.99 -2.08 -2.71
C SER A 189 19.64 -1.84 -2.05
N VAL A 190 19.55 -2.18 -0.77
CA VAL A 190 18.43 -1.74 0.06
C VAL A 190 18.51 -0.23 0.19
N ILE A 191 17.45 0.45 -0.22
CA ILE A 191 17.28 1.89 -0.09
C ILE A 191 16.41 2.13 1.14
N HIS A 192 17.01 2.69 2.17
CA HIS A 192 16.24 3.12 3.32
C HIS A 192 15.51 4.42 2.97
N LEU A 193 14.20 4.36 2.85
CA LEU A 193 13.40 5.57 2.69
C LEU A 193 13.45 6.38 3.98
N GLN A 194 13.66 7.67 3.85
CA GLN A 194 13.50 8.58 4.98
C GLN A 194 12.00 8.73 5.26
N LEU A 195 11.46 7.94 6.19
CA LEU A 195 10.04 7.96 6.53
C LEU A 195 9.60 9.30 7.13
N VAL A 196 10.50 10.00 7.82
CA VAL A 196 10.20 11.25 8.54
C VAL A 196 11.28 12.28 8.27
N ARG A 197 10.86 13.50 7.94
CA ARG A 197 11.72 14.68 7.94
C ARG A 197 11.23 15.66 9.00
N SER A 198 12.11 16.20 9.81
CA SER A 198 11.73 17.21 10.80
C SER A 198 12.60 18.45 10.72
N SER A 199 12.03 19.60 11.02
CA SER A 199 12.70 20.89 11.07
C SER A 199 12.10 21.79 12.14
N LEU A 200 12.87 22.76 12.61
CA LEU A 200 12.41 23.81 13.53
C LEU A 200 12.30 25.11 12.75
N VAL A 201 11.11 25.70 12.72
CA VAL A 201 10.83 26.95 12.02
C VAL A 201 10.49 28.03 13.04
N GLN A 202 11.01 29.22 12.86
CA GLN A 202 10.72 30.35 13.74
C GLN A 202 9.64 31.25 13.08
N VAL A 203 8.53 31.48 13.81
CA VAL A 203 7.41 32.29 13.33
C VAL A 203 6.94 33.18 14.47
N HIS A 204 6.93 34.50 14.25
CA HIS A 204 6.50 35.52 15.24
C HIS A 204 7.13 35.30 16.63
N GLY A 205 8.41 34.99 16.69
CA GLY A 205 9.16 34.74 17.93
C GLY A 205 8.91 33.37 18.59
N ARG A 206 8.01 32.54 18.06
CA ARG A 206 7.76 31.17 18.53
C ARG A 206 8.49 30.13 17.65
N LYS A 207 8.99 29.08 18.28
CA LYS A 207 9.57 27.94 17.57
C LYS A 207 8.50 26.89 17.30
N VAL A 208 8.29 26.55 16.04
CA VAL A 208 7.34 25.55 15.59
C VAL A 208 8.10 24.36 14.99
N GLY A 209 7.86 23.16 15.50
CA GLY A 209 8.38 21.93 14.93
C GLY A 209 7.53 21.48 13.77
N VAL A 210 8.13 21.27 12.61
CA VAL A 210 7.45 20.69 11.43
C VAL A 210 7.95 19.27 11.25
N ILE A 211 7.04 18.30 11.24
CA ILE A 211 7.34 16.88 11.06
C ILE A 211 6.57 16.41 9.83
N ARG A 212 7.28 16.11 8.75
CA ARG A 212 6.71 15.50 7.55
C ARG A 212 6.88 13.99 7.62
N LEU A 213 5.76 13.28 7.63
CA LEU A 213 5.69 11.82 7.55
C LEU A 213 5.31 11.44 6.12
N PHE A 214 6.18 10.67 5.44
CA PHE A 214 5.98 10.32 4.03
C PHE A 214 5.14 9.05 3.85
N GLU A 215 5.27 8.08 4.76
CA GLU A 215 4.55 6.80 4.71
C GLU A 215 4.48 6.16 6.11
N PHE A 216 3.49 5.30 6.34
CA PHE A 216 3.33 4.58 7.61
C PHE A 216 3.93 3.17 7.51
N ASP A 217 5.22 3.10 7.22
CA ASP A 217 5.98 1.85 7.25
C ASP A 217 6.44 1.50 8.66
N GLN A 218 6.93 0.29 8.84
CA GLN A 218 7.38 -0.23 10.12
C GLN A 218 8.41 0.70 10.78
N GLY A 219 8.12 1.13 12.01
CA GLY A 219 8.96 2.03 12.80
C GLY A 219 8.67 3.53 12.61
N ALA A 220 7.75 3.91 11.74
CA ALA A 220 7.38 5.31 11.50
C ALA A 220 6.97 6.03 12.80
N ALA A 221 6.16 5.39 13.63
CA ALA A 221 5.70 5.97 14.90
C ALA A 221 6.84 6.24 15.89
N ALA A 222 7.82 5.35 15.97
CA ALA A 222 9.00 5.52 16.82
C ALA A 222 9.83 6.73 16.36
N ILE A 223 10.00 6.90 15.03
CA ILE A 223 10.72 8.03 14.45
C ILE A 223 9.96 9.34 14.69
N VAL A 224 8.63 9.36 14.49
CA VAL A 224 7.79 10.53 14.80
C VAL A 224 7.91 10.91 16.29
N ARG A 225 7.82 9.94 17.19
CA ARG A 225 7.98 10.16 18.63
C ARG A 225 9.34 10.76 18.96
N SER A 226 10.41 10.25 18.37
CA SER A 226 11.78 10.78 18.54
C SER A 226 11.88 12.20 18.00
N ALA A 227 11.31 12.49 16.84
CA ALA A 227 11.28 13.83 16.24
C ALA A 227 10.54 14.82 17.14
N VAL A 228 9.34 14.46 17.64
CA VAL A 228 8.58 15.29 18.60
C VAL A 228 9.42 15.59 19.84
N SER A 229 10.03 14.56 20.45
CA SER A 229 10.84 14.71 21.65
C SER A 229 12.07 15.58 21.41
N SER A 230 12.71 15.46 20.25
CA SER A 230 13.85 16.29 19.87
C SER A 230 13.45 17.76 19.66
N LEU A 231 12.37 18.00 18.90
CA LEU A 231 11.90 19.35 18.61
C LEU A 231 11.46 20.08 19.89
N THR A 232 10.73 19.40 20.80
CA THR A 232 10.28 20.01 22.06
C THR A 232 11.47 20.31 22.98
N ARG A 233 12.48 19.44 23.07
CA ARG A 233 13.72 19.74 23.80
C ARG A 233 14.48 20.93 23.22
N ASN A 234 14.40 21.15 21.90
CA ASN A 234 15.00 22.31 21.22
C ASN A 234 14.10 23.57 21.27
N GLY A 235 13.04 23.52 22.09
CA GLY A 235 12.18 24.66 22.39
C GLY A 235 10.99 24.86 21.45
N ALA A 236 10.59 23.83 20.69
CA ALA A 236 9.34 23.91 19.94
C ALA A 236 8.15 24.04 20.89
N THR A 237 7.38 25.10 20.72
CA THR A 237 6.17 25.40 21.49
C THR A 237 4.88 24.96 20.78
N ALA A 238 5.00 24.47 19.55
CA ALA A 238 3.91 23.90 18.75
C ALA A 238 4.47 22.94 17.72
N ILE A 239 3.63 22.01 17.21
CA ILE A 239 3.99 21.01 16.21
C ILE A 239 3.02 21.09 15.02
N ILE A 240 3.57 20.94 13.83
CA ILE A 240 2.82 20.65 12.60
C ILE A 240 3.21 19.23 12.16
N LEU A 241 2.21 18.35 12.07
CA LEU A 241 2.36 17.04 11.45
C LEU A 241 1.91 17.13 9.98
N ASP A 242 2.85 17.08 9.05
CA ASP A 242 2.59 17.17 7.61
C ASP A 242 2.40 15.78 7.02
N LEU A 243 1.16 15.46 6.65
CA LEU A 243 0.71 14.23 6.00
C LEU A 243 0.36 14.46 4.51
N ARG A 244 0.73 15.59 3.93
CA ARG A 244 0.48 15.85 2.50
C ARG A 244 1.24 14.84 1.65
N SER A 245 0.55 14.33 0.62
CA SER A 245 1.06 13.31 -0.31
C SER A 245 1.50 12.02 0.36
N ASN A 246 0.99 11.72 1.55
CA ASN A 246 1.21 10.46 2.26
C ASN A 246 0.06 9.49 1.93
N PRO A 247 0.32 8.39 1.17
CA PRO A 247 -0.72 7.46 0.72
C PRO A 247 -1.25 6.55 1.82
N GLY A 248 -0.65 6.59 3.01
CA GLY A 248 -0.99 5.73 4.13
C GLY A 248 0.10 4.72 4.47
N GLY A 249 -0.28 3.48 4.69
CA GLY A 249 0.56 2.37 5.10
C GLY A 249 -0.08 1.54 6.20
N LEU A 250 0.72 1.06 7.14
CA LEU A 250 0.31 0.15 8.21
C LEU A 250 -0.64 0.81 9.21
N VAL A 251 -1.80 0.19 9.44
CA VAL A 251 -2.80 0.67 10.42
C VAL A 251 -2.23 0.70 11.83
N GLY A 252 -1.40 -0.29 12.20
CA GLY A 252 -0.72 -0.32 13.51
C GLY A 252 0.15 0.92 13.73
N GLU A 253 0.95 1.31 12.74
CA GLU A 253 1.78 2.51 12.81
C GLU A 253 0.93 3.79 12.91
N ALA A 254 -0.23 3.85 12.23
CA ALA A 254 -1.15 4.97 12.38
C ALA A 254 -1.69 5.08 13.82
N VAL A 255 -2.08 3.95 14.44
CA VAL A 255 -2.52 3.92 15.85
C VAL A 255 -1.43 4.42 16.78
N ASP A 256 -0.20 3.98 16.56
CA ASP A 256 0.96 4.35 17.39
C ASP A 256 1.38 5.81 17.16
N VAL A 257 1.27 6.36 15.92
CA VAL A 257 1.47 7.80 15.65
C VAL A 257 0.43 8.64 16.37
N VAL A 258 -0.85 8.25 16.37
CA VAL A 258 -1.87 8.95 17.18
C VAL A 258 -1.49 8.92 18.65
N GLY A 259 -0.98 7.79 19.16
CA GLY A 259 -0.50 7.64 20.55
C GLY A 259 0.71 8.51 20.91
N VAL A 260 1.37 9.15 19.93
CA VAL A 260 2.38 10.21 20.21
C VAL A 260 1.73 11.48 20.73
N PHE A 261 0.45 11.74 20.42
CA PHE A 261 -0.22 13.03 20.65
C PHE A 261 -1.41 12.99 21.60
N VAL A 262 -2.02 11.79 21.82
CA VAL A 262 -3.22 11.64 22.66
C VAL A 262 -2.98 10.67 23.81
N PRO A 263 -3.79 10.70 24.88
CA PRO A 263 -3.64 9.80 26.02
C PRO A 263 -3.76 8.32 25.64
N ARG A 264 -3.13 7.46 26.44
CA ARG A 264 -3.31 6.02 26.33
C ARG A 264 -4.80 5.66 26.50
N GLY A 265 -5.29 4.73 25.67
CA GLY A 265 -6.68 4.26 25.67
C GLY A 265 -7.62 5.09 24.82
N SER A 266 -7.16 6.19 24.20
CA SER A 266 -7.96 6.97 23.23
C SER A 266 -8.32 6.11 22.03
N SER A 267 -9.58 6.19 21.57
CA SER A 267 -10.04 5.51 20.35
C SER A 267 -9.42 6.15 19.12
N VAL A 268 -8.90 5.33 18.20
CA VAL A 268 -8.24 5.80 16.97
C VAL A 268 -9.09 5.51 15.74
N VAL A 269 -9.53 4.28 15.59
CA VAL A 269 -10.27 3.83 14.42
C VAL A 269 -11.13 2.63 14.81
N THR A 270 -12.32 2.53 14.22
CA THR A 270 -13.18 1.34 14.35
C THR A 270 -13.24 0.64 13.02
N THR A 271 -12.84 -0.64 12.95
CA THR A 271 -12.98 -1.49 11.77
C THR A 271 -14.28 -2.28 11.84
N GLN A 272 -14.89 -2.53 10.69
CA GLN A 272 -16.13 -3.31 10.58
C GLN A 272 -16.15 -4.02 9.22
N GLY A 273 -16.14 -5.36 9.25
CA GLY A 273 -16.29 -6.22 8.07
C GLY A 273 -17.48 -7.17 8.21
N LEU A 274 -17.77 -7.91 7.16
CA LEU A 274 -18.85 -8.93 7.17
C LEU A 274 -18.47 -10.12 8.06
N HIS A 275 -17.21 -10.54 7.97
CA HIS A 275 -16.68 -11.70 8.70
C HIS A 275 -15.79 -11.29 9.86
N ASP A 276 -15.47 -10.00 9.98
CA ASP A 276 -14.68 -9.45 11.07
C ASP A 276 -15.59 -8.70 12.05
N PRO A 277 -15.53 -9.01 13.34
CA PRO A 277 -16.32 -8.29 14.32
C PRO A 277 -15.90 -6.82 14.36
N ARG A 278 -16.83 -5.96 14.75
CA ARG A 278 -16.53 -4.55 14.97
C ARG A 278 -15.45 -4.41 16.04
N LEU A 279 -14.29 -3.88 15.64
CA LEU A 279 -13.13 -3.71 16.51
C LEU A 279 -12.71 -2.24 16.56
N THR A 280 -12.60 -1.68 17.79
CA THR A 280 -12.04 -0.34 17.97
C THR A 280 -10.60 -0.45 18.44
N LEU A 281 -9.67 0.03 17.61
CA LEU A 281 -8.26 0.14 17.96
C LEU A 281 -8.03 1.40 18.79
N LYS A 282 -7.23 1.26 19.85
CA LYS A 282 -6.94 2.31 20.83
C LYS A 282 -5.44 2.50 20.99
N THR A 283 -5.04 3.70 21.37
CA THR A 283 -3.64 4.00 21.69
C THR A 283 -3.14 3.20 22.88
N THR A 284 -1.90 2.74 22.81
CA THR A 284 -1.25 1.91 23.83
C THR A 284 -0.20 2.66 24.66
N SER A 285 0.27 3.82 24.16
CA SER A 285 1.34 4.60 24.76
C SER A 285 0.87 5.94 25.33
N ALA A 286 1.65 6.53 26.24
CA ALA A 286 1.45 7.89 26.69
C ALA A 286 1.92 8.90 25.62
N PRO A 287 1.30 10.11 25.57
CA PRO A 287 1.70 11.14 24.61
C PRO A 287 3.12 11.65 24.90
N ALA A 288 3.85 11.96 23.83
CA ALA A 288 5.19 12.54 23.91
C ALA A 288 5.14 14.07 24.11
N THR A 289 4.00 14.69 23.78
CA THR A 289 3.84 16.15 23.90
C THR A 289 2.38 16.53 24.07
N ARG A 290 2.15 17.71 24.66
CA ARG A 290 0.84 18.37 24.78
C ARG A 290 0.81 19.74 24.12
N VAL A 291 1.93 20.17 23.50
CA VAL A 291 1.95 21.47 22.80
C VAL A 291 0.91 21.51 21.68
N PRO A 292 0.41 22.69 21.28
CA PRO A 292 -0.51 22.84 20.15
C PRO A 292 -0.08 22.02 18.94
N LEU A 293 -1.06 21.40 18.26
CA LEU A 293 -0.84 20.52 17.11
C LEU A 293 -1.77 20.92 15.96
N VAL A 294 -1.20 21.02 14.78
CA VAL A 294 -1.91 21.11 13.51
C VAL A 294 -1.51 19.91 12.64
N VAL A 295 -2.47 19.35 11.91
CA VAL A 295 -2.20 18.33 10.88
C VAL A 295 -2.43 18.94 9.51
N LEU A 296 -1.39 18.92 8.67
CA LEU A 296 -1.45 19.32 7.27
C LEU A 296 -1.86 18.12 6.42
N VAL A 297 -2.88 18.31 5.57
CA VAL A 297 -3.41 17.27 4.69
C VAL A 297 -3.68 17.81 3.28
N ASP A 298 -3.66 16.91 2.29
CA ASP A 298 -4.03 17.23 0.92
C ASP A 298 -4.87 16.11 0.30
N ARG A 299 -5.24 16.27 -0.98
CA ARG A 299 -6.03 15.29 -1.75
C ARG A 299 -5.34 13.92 -1.93
N PHE A 300 -4.07 13.81 -1.62
CA PHE A 300 -3.28 12.57 -1.70
C PHE A 300 -3.02 11.96 -0.31
N SER A 301 -3.43 12.65 0.77
CA SER A 301 -3.45 12.07 2.11
C SER A 301 -4.52 10.99 2.16
N ALA A 302 -4.13 9.71 2.28
CA ALA A 302 -5.05 8.59 2.14
C ALA A 302 -4.87 7.52 3.25
N SER A 303 -5.91 6.70 3.48
CA SER A 303 -5.84 5.49 4.31
C SER A 303 -5.32 5.78 5.73
N ALA A 304 -4.14 5.26 6.14
CA ALA A 304 -3.53 5.49 7.46
C ALA A 304 -3.37 6.98 7.79
N SER A 305 -3.07 7.84 6.79
CA SER A 305 -3.07 9.30 6.97
C SER A 305 -4.43 9.84 7.38
N GLU A 306 -5.51 9.29 6.82
CA GLU A 306 -6.87 9.68 7.15
C GLU A 306 -7.30 9.14 8.53
N ILE A 307 -6.79 7.97 8.93
CA ILE A 307 -6.96 7.44 10.30
C ILE A 307 -6.36 8.43 11.30
N VAL A 308 -5.10 8.84 11.10
CA VAL A 308 -4.41 9.77 12.00
C VAL A 308 -5.09 11.14 12.03
N ALA A 309 -5.36 11.71 10.86
CA ALA A 309 -6.01 13.01 10.77
C ALA A 309 -7.42 12.99 11.39
N GLY A 310 -8.22 11.96 11.09
CA GLY A 310 -9.57 11.78 11.64
C GLY A 310 -9.57 11.58 13.14
N ALA A 311 -8.67 10.75 13.67
CA ALA A 311 -8.56 10.49 15.10
C ALA A 311 -8.16 11.75 15.87
N LEU A 312 -7.12 12.47 15.44
CA LEU A 312 -6.64 13.68 16.08
C LEU A 312 -7.67 14.82 16.03
N ARG A 313 -8.42 14.94 14.92
CA ARG A 313 -9.53 15.89 14.80
C ARG A 313 -10.69 15.52 15.73
N ASP A 314 -11.10 14.28 15.73
CA ASP A 314 -12.27 13.82 16.49
C ASP A 314 -12.02 13.85 18.01
N ASP A 315 -10.77 13.64 18.44
CA ASP A 315 -10.33 13.81 19.83
C ASP A 315 -10.23 15.31 20.24
N GLY A 316 -10.33 16.24 19.28
CA GLY A 316 -10.13 17.67 19.53
C GLY A 316 -8.67 18.05 19.73
N ARG A 317 -7.73 17.14 19.47
CA ARG A 317 -6.29 17.32 19.67
C ARG A 317 -5.64 18.22 18.63
N ALA A 318 -6.15 18.20 17.39
CA ALA A 318 -5.57 18.96 16.30
C ALA A 318 -6.64 19.55 15.38
N LEU A 319 -6.31 20.69 14.77
CA LEU A 319 -7.02 21.22 13.61
C LEU A 319 -6.38 20.65 12.33
N LEU A 320 -7.21 20.30 11.36
CA LEU A 320 -6.77 19.93 10.01
C LEU A 320 -6.67 21.19 9.16
N VAL A 321 -5.53 21.37 8.50
CA VAL A 321 -5.26 22.47 7.56
C VAL A 321 -4.91 21.87 6.20
N GLY A 322 -5.39 22.44 5.11
CA GLY A 322 -5.06 21.98 3.76
C GLY A 322 -6.25 21.73 2.88
N GLN A 323 -6.27 20.62 2.18
CA GLN A 323 -7.34 20.21 1.26
C GLN A 323 -8.08 18.98 1.79
N ARG A 324 -9.26 18.70 1.20
CA ARG A 324 -9.99 17.46 1.46
C ARG A 324 -9.10 16.27 1.13
N THR A 325 -9.07 15.27 2.02
CA THR A 325 -8.30 14.04 1.85
C THR A 325 -8.89 13.10 0.80
N PHE A 326 -8.18 12.04 0.48
CA PHE A 326 -8.51 11.13 -0.63
C PHE A 326 -9.85 10.39 -0.48
N GLY A 327 -10.16 9.88 0.71
CA GLY A 327 -11.37 9.10 0.97
C GLY A 327 -11.21 7.58 0.77
N LYS A 328 -10.08 7.01 1.19
CA LYS A 328 -9.88 5.55 1.22
C LYS A 328 -10.13 5.03 2.64
N ALA A 329 -11.33 4.52 2.91
CA ALA A 329 -11.71 4.00 4.23
C ALA A 329 -11.93 2.49 4.25
N VAL A 330 -11.07 1.75 3.57
CA VAL A 330 -11.12 0.29 3.49
C VAL A 330 -9.80 -0.32 4.01
N VAL A 331 -9.92 -1.49 4.65
CA VAL A 331 -8.80 -2.25 5.21
C VAL A 331 -8.61 -3.49 4.34
N GLN A 332 -7.37 -3.70 3.90
CA GLN A 332 -6.97 -4.88 3.17
C GLN A 332 -6.20 -5.84 4.06
N THR A 333 -6.24 -7.10 3.69
CA THR A 333 -5.35 -8.15 4.20
C THR A 333 -4.69 -8.88 3.04
N THR A 334 -3.65 -9.63 3.34
CA THR A 334 -2.94 -10.44 2.35
C THR A 334 -2.94 -11.89 2.81
N ALA A 335 -3.59 -12.76 2.05
CA ALA A 335 -3.61 -14.20 2.27
C ALA A 335 -2.63 -14.89 1.34
N THR A 336 -1.64 -15.61 1.89
CA THR A 336 -0.71 -16.43 1.08
C THR A 336 -1.45 -17.64 0.51
N LEU A 337 -1.22 -17.90 -0.77
CA LEU A 337 -1.83 -19.00 -1.50
C LEU A 337 -0.86 -20.17 -1.64
N PRO A 338 -1.37 -21.43 -1.85
CA PRO A 338 -0.52 -22.63 -1.95
C PRO A 338 0.52 -22.56 -3.07
N ASN A 339 0.29 -21.79 -4.13
CA ASN A 339 1.24 -21.59 -5.23
C ASN A 339 2.38 -20.60 -4.89
N GLY A 340 2.46 -20.11 -3.64
CA GLY A 340 3.43 -19.12 -3.19
C GLY A 340 3.09 -17.68 -3.55
N GLY A 341 2.02 -17.44 -4.30
CA GLY A 341 1.44 -16.12 -4.52
C GLY A 341 0.60 -15.64 -3.32
N ALA A 342 -0.12 -14.54 -3.49
CA ALA A 342 -1.04 -14.04 -2.47
C ALA A 342 -2.27 -13.37 -3.08
N LEU A 343 -3.37 -13.42 -2.34
CA LEU A 343 -4.53 -12.59 -2.57
C LEU A 343 -4.48 -11.39 -1.60
N HIS A 344 -4.38 -10.19 -2.15
CA HIS A 344 -4.57 -8.95 -1.40
C HIS A 344 -6.00 -8.50 -1.60
N TYR A 345 -6.79 -8.36 -0.52
CA TYR A 345 -8.22 -8.10 -0.64
C TYR A 345 -8.79 -7.32 0.53
N THR A 346 -9.87 -6.61 0.26
CA THR A 346 -10.59 -5.82 1.26
C THR A 346 -11.42 -6.72 2.18
N ILE A 347 -11.19 -6.57 3.48
CA ILE A 347 -11.88 -7.33 4.53
C ILE A 347 -12.85 -6.48 5.35
N ALA A 348 -12.58 -5.17 5.47
CA ALA A 348 -13.37 -4.30 6.31
C ALA A 348 -13.34 -2.85 5.78
N ARG A 349 -14.30 -2.06 6.25
CA ARG A 349 -14.23 -0.60 6.23
C ARG A 349 -13.81 -0.08 7.60
N TYR A 350 -13.36 1.16 7.66
CA TYR A 350 -13.08 1.80 8.92
C TYR A 350 -13.86 3.11 9.10
N LEU A 351 -14.11 3.44 10.35
CA LEU A 351 -14.80 4.64 10.80
C LEU A 351 -13.88 5.44 11.71
N THR A 352 -13.99 6.77 11.68
CA THR A 352 -13.30 7.61 12.65
C THR A 352 -13.84 7.37 14.07
N PRO A 353 -13.19 7.83 15.14
CA PRO A 353 -13.68 7.66 16.51
C PRO A 353 -15.13 8.13 16.70
N LYS A 354 -15.54 9.19 16.03
CA LYS A 354 -16.94 9.70 16.07
C LYS A 354 -17.88 8.98 15.11
N GLY A 355 -17.44 7.89 14.47
CA GLY A 355 -18.25 7.05 13.58
C GLY A 355 -18.43 7.60 12.15
N PHE A 356 -17.65 8.58 11.73
CA PHE A 356 -17.73 9.11 10.37
C PHE A 356 -17.11 8.11 9.38
N ASP A 357 -17.92 7.72 8.37
CA ASP A 357 -17.48 6.95 7.22
C ASP A 357 -16.95 7.90 6.15
N LEU A 358 -15.63 7.92 6.00
CA LEU A 358 -14.97 8.81 5.05
C LEU A 358 -14.77 8.19 3.66
N ASN A 359 -15.24 6.95 3.44
CA ASN A 359 -15.06 6.26 2.17
C ASN A 359 -15.67 7.06 1.01
N HIS A 360 -14.90 7.30 -0.05
CA HIS A 360 -15.22 8.16 -1.19
C HIS A 360 -15.55 9.64 -0.82
N LYS A 361 -15.47 10.03 0.45
CA LYS A 361 -15.81 11.38 0.92
C LYS A 361 -14.57 12.18 1.33
N GLY A 362 -13.58 11.50 1.93
CA GLY A 362 -12.43 12.13 2.55
C GLY A 362 -12.79 12.96 3.79
N LEU A 363 -11.77 13.48 4.44
CA LEU A 363 -11.89 14.39 5.56
C LEU A 363 -11.83 15.83 5.05
N THR A 364 -12.83 16.65 5.37
CA THR A 364 -12.79 18.08 5.09
C THR A 364 -11.93 18.76 6.17
N PRO A 365 -10.91 19.56 5.80
CA PRO A 365 -10.08 20.27 6.76
C PRO A 365 -10.87 21.36 7.47
N ASN A 366 -10.43 21.72 8.69
CA ASN A 366 -11.00 22.84 9.47
C ASN A 366 -10.64 24.19 8.81
N VAL A 367 -9.45 24.25 8.18
CA VAL A 367 -8.95 25.45 7.50
C VAL A 367 -8.50 25.06 6.11
N LEU A 368 -9.15 25.60 5.08
CA LEU A 368 -8.75 25.38 3.69
C LEU A 368 -7.43 26.10 3.41
N ALA A 369 -6.49 25.38 2.80
CA ALA A 369 -5.23 25.91 2.31
C ALA A 369 -4.80 25.12 1.08
N VAL A 370 -4.48 25.82 0.01
CA VAL A 370 -4.11 25.22 -1.28
C VAL A 370 -2.82 25.89 -1.75
N ASP A 371 -1.84 25.08 -2.13
CA ASP A 371 -0.61 25.61 -2.72
C ASP A 371 -0.87 26.09 -4.14
N ASN A 372 -0.30 27.24 -4.49
CA ASN A 372 -0.32 27.75 -5.83
C ASN A 372 0.85 27.14 -6.62
N PRO A 373 0.60 26.30 -7.64
CA PRO A 373 1.66 25.63 -8.40
C PRO A 373 2.56 26.59 -9.18
N LYS A 374 2.20 27.88 -9.25
CA LYS A 374 2.97 28.92 -9.95
C LYS A 374 3.97 29.65 -9.05
N THR A 375 3.92 29.42 -7.73
CA THR A 375 4.83 30.02 -6.75
C THR A 375 5.76 28.97 -6.18
N VAL A 376 6.89 29.40 -5.60
CA VAL A 376 7.81 28.55 -4.82
C VAL A 376 7.46 28.55 -3.32
N VAL A 377 6.41 29.29 -2.95
CA VAL A 377 5.94 29.41 -1.58
C VAL A 377 5.08 28.21 -1.27
N ASP A 378 5.25 27.63 -0.09
CA ASP A 378 4.37 26.61 0.48
C ASP A 378 3.25 27.32 1.27
N GLU A 379 2.19 27.74 0.55
CA GLU A 379 1.10 28.52 1.15
C GLU A 379 0.32 27.71 2.19
N ALA A 380 0.19 26.42 1.99
CA ALA A 380 -0.48 25.54 2.95
C ALA A 380 0.32 25.44 4.26
N LEU A 381 1.64 25.32 4.19
CA LEU A 381 2.51 25.35 5.37
C LEU A 381 2.46 26.72 6.04
N GLN A 382 2.52 27.82 5.29
CA GLN A 382 2.39 29.17 5.84
C GLN A 382 1.06 29.35 6.59
N ARG A 383 -0.03 28.85 6.01
CA ARG A 383 -1.34 28.88 6.66
C ARG A 383 -1.37 28.06 7.95
N ALA A 384 -0.76 26.87 7.93
CA ALA A 384 -0.65 26.00 9.11
C ALA A 384 0.18 26.67 10.23
N LEU A 385 1.30 27.33 9.87
CA LEU A 385 2.13 28.10 10.80
C LEU A 385 1.34 29.25 11.44
N GLY A 386 0.51 29.96 10.67
CA GLY A 386 -0.38 30.99 11.19
C GLY A 386 -1.44 30.43 12.16
N VAL A 387 -2.06 29.30 11.80
CA VAL A 387 -3.08 28.65 12.65
C VAL A 387 -2.49 28.15 13.97
N VAL A 388 -1.33 27.46 13.91
CA VAL A 388 -0.70 26.91 15.13
C VAL A 388 -0.13 28.02 16.02
N GLY A 389 0.30 29.13 15.43
CA GLY A 389 0.81 30.30 16.16
C GLY A 389 -0.28 31.07 16.92
N SER A 390 -1.54 30.96 16.50
CA SER A 390 -2.69 31.59 17.16
C SER A 390 -3.36 30.71 18.23
N GLN A 391 -2.93 29.45 18.36
CA GLN A 391 -3.44 28.59 19.44
C GLN A 391 -2.73 28.94 20.76
N PRO A 392 -3.50 28.97 21.90
CA PRO A 392 -2.98 29.32 23.20
C PRO A 392 -1.93 28.32 23.73
#